data_9c2398ae4e2e13bf5502af8a98da6e62
#
_entry.id   9c2398ae4e2e13bf5502af8a98da6e62
#
_cell.length_a   1.000
_cell.length_b   1.000
_cell.length_c   1.000
_cell.angle_alpha   90.00
_cell.angle_beta   90.00
_cell.angle_gamma   90.00
#
_symmetry.space_group_name_H-M   'P 1'
#
loop_
_entity.id
_entity.type
_entity.pdbx_description
1 polymer ?
#
loop_
_entity_poly.entity_id
_entity_poly.type
_entity_poly.pdbx_seq_one_letter_code
_entity_poly.pdbx_strand_id
1 'polypeptide(L)'
;MVSIMPSMPTLTSQALWHVRLSRGLAVSSLIGLILLSLLWELWLAPLRPGGSWLVLKALPLCIPLAGLLKNRMYTYRWVSLVVWLYFAEGVIRLQGDTWPSNACAAVEIVLCLMLFTATALHVRWRLRDAALAAAQENGDTETKP
;
A
#
# COMPACT_ATOMS: atom_id res chain seq x y z
N MET A 1 7.74 -50.05 1.82
CA MET A 1 7.40 -49.09 2.89
C MET A 1 7.20 -47.71 2.26
N VAL A 2 5.99 -47.30 2.15
CA VAL A 2 5.68 -45.98 1.61
C VAL A 2 5.87 -44.96 2.75
N SER A 3 6.97 -44.21 2.72
CA SER A 3 7.12 -43.03 3.59
C SER A 3 6.05 -42.02 3.20
N ILE A 4 5.01 -41.97 3.99
CA ILE A 4 4.05 -40.87 3.93
C ILE A 4 4.81 -39.64 4.45
N MET A 5 5.35 -38.86 3.54
CA MET A 5 5.78 -37.51 3.87
C MET A 5 4.53 -36.74 4.31
N PRO A 6 4.49 -36.18 5.52
CA PRO A 6 3.42 -35.29 5.87
C PRO A 6 3.52 -34.10 4.93
N SER A 7 2.50 -33.97 4.08
CA SER A 7 2.28 -32.78 3.29
C SER A 7 2.37 -31.55 4.19
N MET A 8 3.36 -30.70 3.99
CA MET A 8 3.44 -29.37 4.57
C MET A 8 2.75 -28.37 3.65
N PRO A 9 1.40 -28.27 3.60
CA PRO A 9 0.71 -27.26 2.83
C PRO A 9 0.27 -26.06 3.67
N THR A 10 0.35 -26.14 4.99
CA THR A 10 -0.27 -25.16 5.86
C THR A 10 0.53 -23.86 6.01
N LEU A 11 1.85 -23.91 6.04
CA LEU A 11 2.68 -22.72 6.21
C LEU A 11 2.77 -21.87 4.93
N THR A 12 2.88 -22.50 3.77
CA THR A 12 2.86 -21.82 2.47
C THR A 12 1.50 -21.20 2.16
N SER A 13 0.41 -21.87 2.53
CA SER A 13 -0.95 -21.36 2.32
C SER A 13 -1.23 -20.12 3.17
N GLN A 14 -0.83 -20.12 4.43
CA GLN A 14 -1.01 -18.96 5.31
C GLN A 14 -0.14 -17.77 4.90
N ALA A 15 1.11 -18.01 4.52
CA ALA A 15 2.00 -16.94 4.03
C ALA A 15 1.44 -16.28 2.77
N LEU A 16 0.91 -17.06 1.82
CA LEU A 16 0.28 -16.55 0.61
C LEU A 16 -1.00 -15.74 0.91
N TRP A 17 -1.77 -16.16 1.91
CA TRP A 17 -2.98 -15.46 2.34
C TRP A 17 -2.66 -14.07 2.91
N HIS A 18 -1.68 -13.96 3.79
CA HIS A 18 -1.25 -12.68 4.36
C HIS A 18 -0.72 -11.71 3.31
N VAL A 19 0.07 -12.19 2.35
CA VAL A 19 0.57 -11.40 1.23
C VAL A 19 -0.57 -10.91 0.33
N ARG A 20 -1.57 -11.74 0.07
CA ARG A 20 -2.76 -11.36 -0.72
C ARG A 20 -3.61 -10.31 0.00
N LEU A 21 -3.82 -10.48 1.30
CA LEU A 21 -4.59 -9.52 2.12
C LEU A 21 -3.89 -8.16 2.21
N SER A 22 -2.60 -8.12 2.50
CA SER A 22 -1.84 -6.86 2.58
C SER A 22 -1.82 -6.11 1.25
N ARG A 23 -1.69 -6.84 0.14
CA ARG A 23 -1.79 -6.27 -1.21
C ARG A 23 -3.18 -5.74 -1.50
N GLY A 24 -4.23 -6.50 -1.17
CA GLY A 24 -5.61 -6.07 -1.33
C GLY A 24 -5.93 -4.80 -0.54
N LEU A 25 -5.48 -4.72 0.72
CA LEU A 25 -5.62 -3.54 1.56
C LEU A 25 -4.85 -2.34 0.99
N ALA A 26 -3.62 -2.52 0.51
CA ALA A 26 -2.85 -1.46 -0.10
C ALA A 26 -3.53 -0.91 -1.37
N VAL A 27 -4.00 -1.79 -2.25
CA VAL A 27 -4.68 -1.40 -3.49
C VAL A 27 -6.00 -0.70 -3.20
N SER A 28 -6.82 -1.22 -2.29
CA SER A 28 -8.11 -0.61 -1.93
C SER A 28 -7.94 0.75 -1.25
N SER A 29 -6.95 0.90 -0.37
CA SER A 29 -6.64 2.18 0.27
C SER A 29 -6.14 3.22 -0.74
N LEU A 30 -5.33 2.81 -1.70
CA LEU A 30 -4.84 3.69 -2.76
C LEU A 30 -5.96 4.14 -3.71
N ILE A 31 -6.85 3.22 -4.09
CA ILE A 31 -8.04 3.56 -4.88
C ILE A 31 -8.94 4.50 -4.08
N GLY A 32 -9.14 4.25 -2.79
CA GLY A 32 -9.89 5.13 -1.90
C GLY A 32 -9.31 6.55 -1.85
N LEU A 33 -7.99 6.70 -1.78
CA LEU A 33 -7.33 8.00 -1.82
C LEU A 33 -7.53 8.72 -3.16
N ILE A 34 -7.43 8.00 -4.28
CA ILE A 34 -7.67 8.56 -5.62
C ILE A 34 -9.12 9.06 -5.73
N LEU A 35 -10.08 8.22 -5.33
CA LEU A 35 -11.50 8.58 -5.37
C LEU A 35 -11.81 9.74 -4.44
N LEU A 36 -11.24 9.77 -3.25
CA LEU A 36 -11.42 10.86 -2.29
C LEU A 36 -10.86 12.18 -2.85
N SER A 37 -9.68 12.15 -3.45
CA SER A 37 -9.05 13.31 -4.08
C SER A 37 -9.90 13.84 -5.23
N LEU A 38 -10.44 12.95 -6.07
CA LEU A 38 -11.32 13.32 -7.18
C LEU A 38 -12.67 13.86 -6.69
N LEU A 39 -13.26 13.21 -5.69
CA LEU A 39 -14.53 13.62 -5.11
C LEU A 39 -14.43 15.00 -4.46
N TRP A 40 -13.33 15.25 -3.76
CA TRP A 40 -13.04 16.55 -3.18
C TRP A 40 -12.97 17.64 -4.23
N GLU A 41 -12.29 17.39 -5.32
CA GLU A 41 -12.12 18.35 -6.40
C GLU A 41 -13.42 18.62 -7.14
N LEU A 42 -14.22 17.58 -7.40
CA LEU A 42 -15.49 17.71 -8.08
C LEU A 42 -16.58 18.40 -7.23
N TRP A 43 -16.53 18.26 -5.92
CA TRP A 43 -17.63 18.71 -5.05
C TRP A 43 -17.31 19.93 -4.19
N LEU A 44 -16.09 20.06 -3.69
CA LEU A 44 -15.71 21.18 -2.82
C LEU A 44 -15.03 22.35 -3.55
N ALA A 45 -14.50 22.14 -4.74
CA ALA A 45 -13.85 23.17 -5.53
C ALA A 45 -14.44 23.29 -6.95
N PRO A 46 -15.80 23.39 -7.12
CA PRO A 46 -16.41 23.25 -8.44
C PRO A 46 -16.18 24.43 -9.40
N LEU A 47 -15.50 25.51 -9.03
CA LEU A 47 -15.50 26.73 -9.85
C LEU A 47 -14.27 27.63 -9.69
N ARG A 48 -13.06 27.06 -9.76
CA ARG A 48 -11.92 27.93 -10.09
C ARG A 48 -11.45 27.63 -11.53
N PRO A 49 -11.38 28.69 -12.40
CA PRO A 49 -10.72 28.56 -13.69
C PRO A 49 -9.23 28.29 -13.43
N GLY A 50 -8.82 27.04 -13.59
CA GLY A 50 -7.49 26.54 -13.22
C GLY A 50 -7.49 25.13 -12.64
N GLY A 51 -8.64 24.43 -12.65
CA GLY A 51 -8.85 23.08 -12.11
C GLY A 51 -7.93 21.98 -12.63
N SER A 52 -7.11 22.25 -13.62
CA SER A 52 -6.06 21.35 -14.14
C SER A 52 -4.96 21.01 -13.15
N TRP A 53 -4.68 21.85 -12.16
CA TRP A 53 -3.61 21.62 -11.19
C TRP A 53 -3.94 20.52 -10.18
N LEU A 54 -5.22 20.28 -9.93
CA LEU A 54 -5.66 19.31 -8.93
C LEU A 54 -5.76 17.90 -9.53
N VAL A 55 -6.09 17.78 -10.81
CA VAL A 55 -5.94 16.52 -11.57
C VAL A 55 -4.47 16.09 -11.59
N LEU A 56 -3.53 17.04 -11.63
CA LEU A 56 -2.11 16.78 -11.53
C LEU A 56 -1.71 16.14 -10.18
N LYS A 57 -2.47 16.39 -9.11
CA LYS A 57 -2.26 15.72 -7.81
C LYS A 57 -2.66 14.24 -7.81
N ALA A 58 -3.71 13.87 -8.51
CA ALA A 58 -4.12 12.46 -8.63
C ALA A 58 -3.15 11.63 -9.50
N LEU A 59 -2.41 12.30 -10.40
CA LEU A 59 -1.47 11.65 -11.31
C LEU A 59 -0.35 10.87 -10.58
N PRO A 60 0.33 11.43 -9.56
CA PRO A 60 1.35 10.69 -8.83
C PRO A 60 0.83 9.48 -8.05
N LEU A 61 -0.48 9.43 -7.74
CA LEU A 61 -1.10 8.24 -7.14
C LEU A 61 -1.42 7.14 -8.16
N CYS A 62 -1.70 7.52 -9.40
CA CYS A 62 -2.00 6.54 -10.46
C CYS A 62 -0.76 5.73 -10.87
N ILE A 63 0.42 6.34 -10.83
CA ILE A 63 1.69 5.67 -11.17
C ILE A 63 1.98 4.50 -10.23
N PRO A 64 1.98 4.67 -8.89
CA PRO A 64 2.19 3.57 -7.97
C PRO A 64 1.06 2.53 -8.00
N LEU A 65 -0.17 2.91 -8.36
CA LEU A 65 -1.27 1.95 -8.51
C LEU A 65 -0.94 0.89 -9.56
N ALA A 66 -0.46 1.29 -10.72
CA ALA A 66 -0.04 0.38 -11.78
C ALA A 66 1.11 -0.53 -11.33
N GLY A 67 2.05 0.00 -10.56
CA GLY A 67 3.17 -0.77 -10.01
C GLY A 67 2.78 -1.72 -8.88
N LEU A 68 1.82 -1.35 -8.02
CA LEU A 68 1.25 -2.24 -7.00
C LEU A 68 0.53 -3.43 -7.63
N LEU A 69 -0.24 -3.18 -8.68
CA LEU A 69 -0.92 -4.23 -9.44
C LEU A 69 0.08 -5.19 -10.10
N LYS A 70 1.21 -4.68 -10.56
CA LYS A 70 2.32 -5.48 -11.14
C LYS A 70 3.25 -6.11 -10.09
N ASN A 71 2.99 -5.90 -8.79
CA ASN A 71 3.74 -6.48 -7.66
C ASN A 71 5.25 -6.16 -7.69
N ARG A 72 5.63 -4.98 -8.12
CA ARG A 72 7.02 -4.52 -8.14
C ARG A 72 7.44 -3.98 -6.77
N MET A 73 8.51 -4.53 -6.18
CA MET A 73 9.06 -4.10 -4.89
C MET A 73 9.49 -2.61 -4.86
N TYR A 74 9.96 -2.10 -5.96
CA TYR A 74 10.35 -0.69 -6.09
C TYR A 74 9.19 0.27 -5.87
N THR A 75 7.99 -0.12 -6.30
CA THR A 75 6.78 0.69 -6.17
C THR A 75 6.38 0.91 -4.72
N TYR A 76 6.57 -0.09 -3.83
CA TYR A 76 6.23 0.04 -2.42
C TYR A 76 7.04 1.13 -1.71
N ARG A 77 8.28 1.35 -2.11
CA ARG A 77 9.11 2.45 -1.61
C ARG A 77 8.59 3.82 -2.06
N TRP A 78 8.23 3.93 -3.32
CA TRP A 78 7.63 5.16 -3.87
C TRP A 78 6.28 5.48 -3.25
N VAL A 79 5.44 4.48 -3.05
CA VAL A 79 4.15 4.63 -2.37
C VAL A 79 4.33 5.22 -0.98
N SER A 80 5.30 4.74 -0.21
CA SER A 80 5.56 5.26 1.13
C SER A 80 5.92 6.75 1.12
N LEU A 81 6.68 7.22 0.14
CA LEU A 81 7.03 8.63 0.01
C LEU A 81 5.82 9.49 -0.39
N VAL A 82 5.03 9.00 -1.35
CA VAL A 82 3.82 9.70 -1.81
C VAL A 82 2.79 9.78 -0.69
N VAL A 83 2.60 8.72 0.09
CA VAL A 83 1.70 8.69 1.24
C VAL A 83 2.06 9.75 2.27
N TRP A 84 3.33 9.95 2.55
CA TRP A 84 3.77 11.00 3.47
C TRP A 84 3.41 12.41 3.00
N LEU A 85 3.48 12.64 1.70
CA LEU A 85 3.08 13.92 1.10
C LEU A 85 1.58 14.18 1.30
N TYR A 86 0.74 13.18 1.01
CA TYR A 86 -0.72 13.28 1.21
C TYR A 86 -1.10 13.36 2.69
N PHE A 87 -0.41 12.65 3.54
CA PHE A 87 -0.58 12.76 4.99
C PHE A 87 -0.31 14.18 5.49
N ALA A 88 0.79 14.79 5.08
CA ALA A 88 1.12 16.16 5.43
C ALA A 88 0.06 17.16 4.91
N GLU A 89 -0.43 16.98 3.69
CA GLU A 89 -1.52 17.78 3.14
C GLU A 89 -2.81 17.64 3.96
N GLY A 90 -3.20 16.41 4.32
CA GLY A 90 -4.37 16.13 5.15
C GLY A 90 -4.28 16.81 6.52
N VAL A 91 -3.11 16.79 7.15
CA VAL A 91 -2.88 17.45 8.45
C VAL A 91 -2.99 18.97 8.33
N ILE A 92 -2.45 19.57 7.27
CA ILE A 92 -2.55 21.02 7.04
C ILE A 92 -4.01 21.44 6.85
N ARG A 93 -4.78 20.65 6.10
CA ARG A 93 -6.20 20.92 5.87
C ARG A 93 -7.06 20.83 7.13
N LEU A 94 -6.70 19.94 8.07
CA LEU A 94 -7.41 19.87 9.36
C LEU A 94 -7.33 21.17 10.19
N GLN A 95 -6.33 21.99 9.95
CA GLN A 95 -6.10 23.19 10.78
C GLN A 95 -6.83 24.44 10.30
N GLY A 96 -7.34 24.48 9.08
CA GLY A 96 -7.78 25.74 8.48
C GLY A 96 -9.18 25.77 7.87
N ASP A 97 -9.84 24.63 7.75
CA ASP A 97 -11.04 24.53 6.92
C ASP A 97 -12.35 24.35 7.71
N THR A 98 -13.46 24.54 6.99
CA THR A 98 -14.82 24.35 7.49
C THR A 98 -15.14 22.87 7.74
N TRP A 99 -16.17 22.61 8.55
CA TRP A 99 -16.58 21.28 9.01
C TRP A 99 -16.62 20.16 7.95
N PRO A 100 -17.21 20.32 6.74
CA PRO A 100 -17.22 19.25 5.75
C PRO A 100 -15.81 18.92 5.21
N SER A 101 -14.94 19.91 5.13
CA SER A 101 -13.55 19.77 4.71
C SER A 101 -12.72 18.97 5.73
N ASN A 102 -12.90 19.23 7.01
CA ASN A 102 -12.20 18.54 8.09
C ASN A 102 -12.55 17.04 8.15
N ALA A 103 -13.80 16.68 7.88
CA ALA A 103 -14.22 15.27 7.84
C ALA A 103 -13.52 14.51 6.70
N CYS A 104 -13.44 15.09 5.52
CA CYS A 104 -12.72 14.48 4.39
C CYS A 104 -11.22 14.39 4.64
N ALA A 105 -10.61 15.43 5.24
CA ALA A 105 -9.19 15.40 5.62
C ALA A 105 -8.89 14.30 6.65
N ALA A 106 -9.79 14.08 7.61
CA ALA A 106 -9.65 12.97 8.57
C ALA A 106 -9.70 11.60 7.87
N VAL A 107 -10.62 11.41 6.92
CA VAL A 107 -10.69 10.19 6.11
C VAL A 107 -9.43 9.99 5.27
N GLU A 108 -8.89 11.05 4.69
CA GLU A 108 -7.63 11.03 3.94
C GLU A 108 -6.47 10.56 4.81
N ILE A 109 -6.34 11.08 6.02
CA ILE A 109 -5.31 10.68 6.98
C ILE A 109 -5.45 9.19 7.35
N VAL A 110 -6.66 8.72 7.62
CA VAL A 110 -6.91 7.30 7.94
C VAL A 110 -6.53 6.41 6.77
N LEU A 111 -6.90 6.76 5.54
CA LEU A 111 -6.52 6.01 4.34
C LEU A 111 -5.00 6.01 4.12
N CYS A 112 -4.32 7.13 4.36
CA CYS A 112 -2.86 7.21 4.30
C CYS A 112 -2.20 6.26 5.32
N LEU A 113 -2.67 6.24 6.56
CA LEU A 113 -2.16 5.35 7.61
C LEU A 113 -2.43 3.88 7.28
N MET A 114 -3.60 3.55 6.76
CA MET A 114 -3.92 2.19 6.30
C MET A 114 -3.00 1.76 5.15
N LEU A 115 -2.81 2.62 4.16
CA LEU A 115 -1.94 2.35 3.03
C LEU A 115 -0.48 2.18 3.47
N PHE A 116 0.01 3.06 4.34
CA PHE A 116 1.36 2.97 4.89
C PHE A 116 1.57 1.67 5.66
N THR A 117 0.63 1.32 6.56
CA THR A 117 0.70 0.08 7.34
C THR A 117 0.65 -1.15 6.45
N ALA A 118 -0.25 -1.19 5.47
CA ALA A 118 -0.38 -2.30 4.54
C ALA A 118 0.88 -2.50 3.69
N THR A 119 1.47 -1.40 3.18
CA THR A 119 2.71 -1.46 2.39
C THR A 119 3.90 -1.86 3.25
N ALA A 120 4.02 -1.33 4.47
CA ALA A 120 5.09 -1.69 5.40
C ALA A 120 5.03 -3.17 5.81
N LEU A 121 3.85 -3.69 6.12
CA LEU A 121 3.65 -5.09 6.44
C LEU A 121 3.97 -6.00 5.25
N HIS A 122 3.52 -5.62 4.05
CA HIS A 122 3.81 -6.38 2.84
C HIS A 122 5.31 -6.50 2.58
N VAL A 123 6.05 -5.39 2.70
CA VAL A 123 7.51 -5.38 2.54
C VAL A 123 8.20 -6.21 3.62
N ARG A 124 7.78 -6.07 4.90
CA ARG A 124 8.37 -6.87 6.00
C ARG A 124 8.18 -8.35 5.81
N TRP A 125 7.00 -8.80 5.42
CA TRP A 125 6.72 -10.21 5.20
C TRP A 125 7.53 -10.78 4.03
N ARG A 126 7.60 -10.06 2.91
CA ARG A 126 8.43 -10.48 1.77
C ARG A 126 9.91 -10.56 2.09
N LEU A 127 10.45 -9.61 2.86
CA LEU A 127 11.85 -9.65 3.31
C LEU A 127 12.10 -10.81 4.26
N ARG A 128 11.16 -11.11 5.14
CA ARG A 128 11.23 -12.23 6.07
C ARG A 128 11.20 -13.57 5.34
N ASP A 129 10.32 -13.73 4.37
CA ASP A 129 10.24 -14.95 3.56
C ASP A 129 11.51 -15.16 2.73
N ALA A 130 12.06 -14.09 2.16
CA ALA A 130 13.33 -14.14 1.43
C ALA A 130 14.51 -14.52 2.35
N ALA A 131 14.55 -14.01 3.57
CA ALA A 131 15.59 -14.35 4.54
C ALA A 131 15.50 -15.81 4.99
N LEU A 132 14.29 -16.33 5.18
CA LEU A 132 14.09 -17.75 5.53
C LEU A 132 14.47 -18.67 4.38
N ALA A 133 14.16 -18.32 3.15
CA ALA A 133 14.55 -19.07 1.96
C ALA A 133 16.08 -19.12 1.81
N ALA A 134 16.76 -18.00 2.00
CA ALA A 134 18.23 -17.93 1.95
C ALA A 134 18.89 -18.75 3.07
N ALA A 135 18.31 -18.77 4.27
CA ALA A 135 18.81 -19.59 5.38
C ALA A 135 18.67 -21.08 5.11
N GLN A 136 17.59 -21.52 4.45
CA GLN A 136 17.40 -22.91 4.05
C GLN A 136 18.41 -23.35 2.99
N GLU A 137 18.65 -22.52 1.98
CA GLU A 137 19.61 -22.80 0.91
C GLU A 137 21.04 -22.95 1.45
N ASN A 138 21.43 -22.10 2.40
CA ASN A 138 22.74 -22.21 3.05
C ASN A 138 22.86 -23.45 3.93
N GLY A 139 21.79 -23.84 4.61
CA GLY A 139 21.77 -25.10 5.41
C GLY A 139 21.89 -26.34 4.56
N ASP A 140 21.29 -26.38 3.39
CA ASP A 140 21.37 -27.53 2.47
C ASP A 140 22.71 -27.65 1.78
N THR A 141 23.45 -26.56 1.58
CA THR A 141 24.81 -26.58 1.03
C THR A 141 25.83 -27.05 2.05
N GLU A 142 25.62 -26.81 3.34
CA GLU A 142 26.56 -27.24 4.40
C GLU A 142 26.43 -28.74 4.76
N THR A 143 25.26 -29.32 4.49
CA THR A 143 24.99 -30.75 4.77
C THR A 143 25.33 -31.70 3.61
N LYS A 144 25.78 -31.18 2.47
CA LYS A 144 26.17 -32.02 1.34
C LYS A 144 27.64 -32.41 1.47
N PRO A 145 27.97 -33.72 1.70
CA PRO A 145 29.35 -34.21 1.81
C PRO A 145 30.12 -34.08 0.50
#